data_fffd51a85124e173eaeb047999b1bf91
#
_entry.id   fffd51a85124e173eaeb047999b1bf91
#
_cell.length_a   1.000
_cell.length_b   1.000
_cell.length_c   1.000
_cell.angle_alpha   90.00
_cell.angle_beta   90.00
_cell.angle_gamma   90.00
#
_symmetry.space_group_name_H-M   'P 1'
#
loop_
_entity.id
_entity.type
_entity.pdbx_description
1 polymer ?
#
loop_
_entity_poly.entity_id
_entity_poly.type
_entity_poly.pdbx_seq_one_letter_code
_entity_poly.pdbx_strand_id
1 'polypeptide(L)'
;VEKRKLTPITSLYRVDAPLIAGSAKAGQFVIIRVREGGERIPLTITDYDRDSGLLTIVVQEVGATTRRLGELGVGDDILDMVGPLGEAPEIPSGGHIVGVGGGFGSAALLCLMKELRERGEKTTVISGARDKSLLILSDELGEIVDNLEICTDDGSAGFKGFVTERLQQMIDGGEPGYPDHVISIGPMPMMRAVEKTTSAAGVPCTASLDPLMIDGTGMCGGCRVTVGGEVRFACVDGPFFDSHQVDFDEAVSRSKMYVKEEQQAAECQRAAHQEEAA
;
A
#
# COMPACT_ATOMS: atom_id res chain seq x y z
N VAL A 1 0.23 17.96 11.29
CA VAL A 1 -0.94 18.14 12.14
C VAL A 1 -1.02 17.05 13.20
N GLU A 2 -0.81 15.80 12.82
CA GLU A 2 -0.75 14.66 13.73
C GLU A 2 0.34 13.69 13.30
N LYS A 3 1.01 13.06 14.29
CA LYS A 3 1.92 11.93 14.09
C LYS A 3 1.60 10.88 15.14
N ARG A 4 1.25 9.67 14.71
CA ARG A 4 0.93 8.54 15.59
C ARG A 4 1.81 7.33 15.24
N LYS A 5 2.52 6.79 16.21
CA LYS A 5 3.31 5.58 16.04
C LYS A 5 2.37 4.38 16.04
N LEU A 6 2.40 3.58 14.98
CA LEU A 6 1.61 2.35 14.83
C LEU A 6 2.40 1.11 15.25
N THR A 7 3.68 1.05 14.84
CA THR A 7 4.65 0.01 15.23
C THR A 7 6.01 0.67 15.51
N PRO A 8 7.02 -0.04 16.01
CA PRO A 8 8.35 0.54 16.21
C PRO A 8 8.95 1.22 14.98
N ILE A 9 8.57 0.79 13.78
CA ILE A 9 9.09 1.28 12.50
C ILE A 9 8.00 1.88 11.58
N THR A 10 6.76 2.02 12.03
CA THR A 10 5.66 2.52 11.20
C THR A 10 4.93 3.65 11.92
N SER A 11 4.73 4.75 11.21
CA SER A 11 4.03 5.93 11.71
C SER A 11 2.91 6.37 10.75
N LEU A 12 1.83 6.82 11.32
CA LEU A 12 0.75 7.52 10.63
C LEU A 12 0.98 9.03 10.76
N TYR A 13 0.81 9.74 9.66
CA TYR A 13 0.87 11.21 9.60
C TYR A 13 -0.43 11.74 9.04
N ARG A 14 -0.98 12.78 9.69
CA ARG A 14 -2.02 13.63 9.10
C ARG A 14 -1.39 14.95 8.70
N VAL A 15 -1.41 15.23 7.41
CA VAL A 15 -0.73 16.38 6.80
C VAL A 15 -1.79 17.37 6.31
N ASP A 16 -1.55 18.65 6.57
CA ASP A 16 -2.36 19.73 5.99
C ASP A 16 -2.01 19.88 4.50
N ALA A 17 -2.91 19.41 3.64
CA ALA A 17 -2.72 19.39 2.19
C ALA A 17 -4.08 19.58 1.47
N PRO A 18 -4.76 20.73 1.65
CA PRO A 18 -6.17 20.92 1.25
C PRO A 18 -6.40 20.74 -0.25
N LEU A 19 -5.46 21.14 -1.11
CA LEU A 19 -5.59 20.97 -2.56
C LEU A 19 -5.57 19.49 -2.96
N ILE A 20 -4.74 18.68 -2.31
CA ILE A 20 -4.64 17.25 -2.58
C ILE A 20 -5.86 16.54 -1.96
N ALA A 21 -6.15 16.78 -0.68
CA ALA A 21 -7.28 16.17 0.01
C ALA A 21 -8.62 16.46 -0.70
N GLY A 22 -8.80 17.69 -1.22
CA GLY A 22 -10.00 18.09 -1.94
C GLY A 22 -10.28 17.33 -3.23
N SER A 23 -9.22 16.80 -3.89
CA SER A 23 -9.30 16.09 -5.17
C SER A 23 -8.95 14.60 -5.09
N ALA A 24 -8.49 14.11 -3.93
CA ALA A 24 -8.09 12.73 -3.74
C ALA A 24 -9.25 11.74 -3.94
N LYS A 25 -8.88 10.56 -4.44
CA LYS A 25 -9.74 9.37 -4.54
C LYS A 25 -9.03 8.19 -3.89
N ALA A 26 -9.81 7.21 -3.43
CA ALA A 26 -9.26 5.99 -2.86
C ALA A 26 -8.36 5.25 -3.86
N GLY A 27 -7.22 4.75 -3.39
CA GLY A 27 -6.23 4.06 -4.20
C GLY A 27 -5.16 4.96 -4.84
N GLN A 28 -5.32 6.27 -4.83
CA GLN A 28 -4.31 7.20 -5.30
C GLN A 28 -3.15 7.36 -4.29
N PHE A 29 -2.07 7.98 -4.73
CA PHE A 29 -0.87 8.21 -3.94
C PHE A 29 -0.35 9.64 -4.10
N VAL A 30 0.62 10.01 -3.28
CA VAL A 30 1.40 11.25 -3.40
C VAL A 30 2.87 10.92 -3.57
N ILE A 31 3.62 11.81 -4.21
CA ILE A 31 5.08 11.79 -4.15
C ILE A 31 5.52 12.91 -3.23
N ILE A 32 6.37 12.58 -2.25
CA ILE A 32 6.93 13.56 -1.31
C ILE A 32 8.44 13.68 -1.48
N ARG A 33 8.94 14.85 -1.11
CA ARG A 33 10.36 15.13 -0.88
C ARG A 33 10.49 15.84 0.47
N VAL A 34 11.24 15.25 1.38
CA VAL A 34 11.30 15.73 2.78
C VAL A 34 12.16 16.98 2.92
N ARG A 35 13.25 17.10 2.10
CA ARG A 35 14.22 18.22 2.17
C ARG A 35 14.87 18.48 0.81
N GLU A 36 15.57 19.62 0.70
CA GLU A 36 16.42 19.90 -0.46
C GLU A 36 17.47 18.80 -0.69
N GLY A 37 17.66 18.42 -1.95
CA GLY A 37 18.55 17.32 -2.34
C GLY A 37 18.10 15.94 -1.89
N GLY A 38 16.92 15.82 -1.26
CA GLY A 38 16.32 14.54 -0.86
C GLY A 38 15.69 13.80 -2.03
N GLU A 39 15.56 12.50 -1.87
CA GLU A 39 14.85 11.63 -2.82
C GLU A 39 13.35 11.91 -2.83
N ARG A 40 12.72 11.62 -3.95
CA ARG A 40 11.27 11.57 -4.08
C ARG A 40 10.79 10.15 -3.84
N ILE A 41 9.80 9.99 -2.98
CA ILE A 41 9.21 8.69 -2.67
C ILE A 41 7.70 8.71 -2.83
N PRO A 42 7.09 7.66 -3.43
CA PRO A 42 5.64 7.49 -3.48
C PRO A 42 5.11 7.01 -2.13
N LEU A 43 3.98 7.58 -1.71
CA LEU A 43 3.26 7.16 -0.51
C LEU A 43 1.77 7.09 -0.80
N THR A 44 1.15 5.95 -0.54
CA THR A 44 -0.28 5.77 -0.75
C THR A 44 -1.09 6.67 0.17
N ILE A 45 -2.14 7.27 -0.36
CA ILE A 45 -3.14 7.99 0.41
C ILE A 45 -3.95 6.96 1.21
N THR A 46 -3.73 6.92 2.52
CA THR A 46 -4.41 5.99 3.43
C THR A 46 -5.82 6.47 3.76
N ASP A 47 -6.02 7.78 3.88
CA ASP A 47 -7.32 8.43 4.06
C ASP A 47 -7.21 9.92 3.70
N TYR A 48 -8.35 10.56 3.49
CA TYR A 48 -8.43 12.01 3.25
C TYR A 48 -9.73 12.58 3.79
N ASP A 49 -9.67 13.82 4.24
CA ASP A 49 -10.82 14.59 4.70
C ASP A 49 -10.88 15.90 3.90
N ARG A 50 -11.88 15.99 3.02
CA ARG A 50 -12.07 17.15 2.14
C ARG A 50 -12.47 18.42 2.89
N ASP A 51 -13.20 18.27 4.00
CA ASP A 51 -13.71 19.41 4.76
C ASP A 51 -12.61 20.06 5.59
N SER A 52 -11.77 19.26 6.23
CA SER A 52 -10.62 19.75 7.00
C SER A 52 -9.36 19.97 6.18
N GLY A 53 -9.30 19.48 4.92
CA GLY A 53 -8.11 19.55 4.07
C GLY A 53 -6.97 18.62 4.50
N LEU A 54 -7.25 17.63 5.34
CA LEU A 54 -6.25 16.72 5.88
C LEU A 54 -6.05 15.49 5.00
N LEU A 55 -4.79 15.16 4.74
CA LEU A 55 -4.37 13.94 4.07
C LEU A 55 -3.70 13.01 5.08
N THR A 56 -4.11 11.74 5.11
CA THR A 56 -3.48 10.72 5.95
C THR A 56 -2.57 9.85 5.11
N ILE A 57 -1.33 9.71 5.54
CA ILE A 57 -0.35 8.77 4.99
C ILE A 57 0.21 7.90 6.11
N VAL A 58 0.52 6.64 5.78
CA VAL A 58 1.23 5.73 6.68
C VAL A 58 2.59 5.45 6.08
N VAL A 59 3.62 5.44 6.90
CA VAL A 59 5.01 5.34 6.44
C VAL A 59 5.77 4.33 7.28
N GLN A 60 6.43 3.38 6.60
CA GLN A 60 7.35 2.45 7.24
C GLN A 60 8.79 2.96 7.10
N GLU A 61 9.48 3.13 8.21
CA GLU A 61 10.82 3.72 8.30
C GLU A 61 11.93 2.72 7.93
N VAL A 62 11.96 2.29 6.66
CA VAL A 62 12.88 1.24 6.16
C VAL A 62 14.06 1.79 5.37
N GLY A 63 13.87 2.89 4.63
CA GLY A 63 14.87 3.55 3.81
C GLY A 63 15.41 4.85 4.43
N ALA A 64 16.39 5.48 3.79
CA ALA A 64 16.98 6.74 4.23
C ALA A 64 15.92 7.86 4.32
N THR A 65 15.13 8.04 3.27
CA THR A 65 14.11 9.09 3.18
C THR A 65 12.97 8.87 4.16
N THR A 66 12.49 7.62 4.33
CA THR A 66 11.40 7.32 5.27
C THR A 66 11.83 7.46 6.73
N ARG A 67 13.09 7.17 7.08
CA ARG A 67 13.64 7.44 8.41
C ARG A 67 13.72 8.93 8.69
N ARG A 68 14.17 9.73 7.70
CA ARG A 68 14.20 11.18 7.84
C ARG A 68 12.79 11.78 7.98
N LEU A 69 11.80 11.25 7.28
CA LEU A 69 10.41 11.62 7.53
C LEU A 69 10.00 11.26 8.96
N GLY A 70 10.51 10.12 9.47
CA GLY A 70 10.33 9.68 10.85
C GLY A 70 10.89 10.64 11.91
N GLU A 71 11.83 11.51 11.57
CA GLU A 71 12.40 12.53 12.46
C GLU A 71 11.50 13.76 12.62
N LEU A 72 10.62 14.03 11.63
CA LEU A 72 9.71 15.17 11.68
C LEU A 72 8.68 14.99 12.81
N GLY A 73 8.45 16.07 13.54
CA GLY A 73 7.44 16.19 14.58
C GLY A 73 6.16 16.86 14.10
N VAL A 74 5.21 17.01 15.00
CA VAL A 74 3.99 17.80 14.76
C VAL A 74 4.38 19.28 14.65
N GLY A 75 3.98 19.93 13.55
CA GLY A 75 4.30 21.33 13.25
C GLY A 75 5.47 21.50 12.29
N ASP A 76 6.20 20.42 11.98
CA ASP A 76 7.24 20.47 10.95
C ASP A 76 6.63 20.36 9.55
N ASP A 77 7.38 20.81 8.55
CA ASP A 77 6.97 20.83 7.15
C ASP A 77 7.63 19.72 6.33
N ILE A 78 6.88 19.15 5.41
CA ILE A 78 7.39 18.36 4.28
C ILE A 78 7.67 19.32 3.15
N LEU A 79 8.90 19.33 2.59
CA LEU A 79 9.32 20.32 1.60
C LEU A 79 8.44 20.38 0.36
N ASP A 80 8.17 19.19 -0.24
CA ASP A 80 7.29 19.07 -1.40
C ASP A 80 6.36 17.89 -1.24
N MET A 81 5.11 18.08 -1.68
CA MET A 81 4.13 17.01 -1.87
C MET A 81 3.38 17.25 -3.18
N VAL A 82 3.42 16.27 -4.07
CA VAL A 82 2.75 16.30 -5.38
C VAL A 82 1.70 15.19 -5.43
N GLY A 83 0.49 15.55 -5.83
CA GLY A 83 -0.64 14.61 -5.91
C GLY A 83 -1.99 15.32 -6.01
N PRO A 84 -3.09 14.56 -6.02
CA PRO A 84 -3.10 13.09 -6.04
C PRO A 84 -2.61 12.57 -7.40
N LEU A 85 -1.92 11.42 -7.37
CA LEU A 85 -1.33 10.77 -8.54
C LEU A 85 -1.91 9.36 -8.71
N GLY A 86 -1.79 8.82 -9.91
CA GLY A 86 -2.34 7.52 -10.28
C GLY A 86 -3.84 7.55 -10.49
N GLU A 87 -4.36 6.45 -11.02
CA GLU A 87 -5.79 6.24 -11.26
C GLU A 87 -6.42 5.46 -10.10
N ALA A 88 -7.63 5.85 -9.71
CA ALA A 88 -8.42 5.06 -8.77
C ALA A 88 -8.85 3.74 -9.43
N PRO A 89 -8.88 2.61 -8.68
CA PRO A 89 -9.26 1.33 -9.27
C PRO A 89 -10.73 1.29 -9.68
N GLU A 90 -10.99 0.70 -10.84
CA GLU A 90 -12.34 0.35 -11.25
C GLU A 90 -12.75 -0.97 -10.58
N ILE A 91 -13.52 -0.90 -9.50
CA ILE A 91 -14.01 -2.07 -8.77
C ILE A 91 -15.49 -2.29 -9.13
N PRO A 92 -15.86 -3.49 -9.60
CA PRO A 92 -17.25 -3.83 -9.90
C PRO A 92 -18.17 -3.60 -8.70
N SER A 93 -19.44 -3.27 -8.97
CA SER A 93 -20.46 -3.09 -7.94
C SER A 93 -21.32 -4.34 -7.80
N GLY A 94 -21.85 -4.57 -6.59
CA GLY A 94 -22.87 -5.59 -6.34
C GLY A 94 -22.28 -6.97 -6.08
N GLY A 95 -21.23 -7.07 -5.28
CA GLY A 95 -20.62 -8.34 -4.93
C GLY A 95 -19.91 -8.34 -3.59
N HIS A 96 -19.26 -9.45 -3.29
CA HIS A 96 -18.37 -9.60 -2.14
C HIS A 96 -16.94 -9.25 -2.53
N ILE A 97 -16.45 -8.12 -2.06
CA ILE A 97 -15.09 -7.62 -2.33
C ILE A 97 -14.17 -8.03 -1.20
N VAL A 98 -13.08 -8.72 -1.53
CA VAL A 98 -12.08 -9.16 -0.56
C VAL A 98 -10.77 -8.42 -0.77
N GLY A 99 -10.40 -7.58 0.21
CA GLY A 99 -9.10 -6.93 0.25
C GLY A 99 -8.06 -7.85 0.91
N VAL A 100 -6.95 -8.11 0.23
CA VAL A 100 -5.83 -8.89 0.78
C VAL A 100 -4.65 -7.95 0.98
N GLY A 101 -4.35 -7.64 2.23
CA GLY A 101 -3.28 -6.73 2.64
C GLY A 101 -2.10 -7.45 3.27
N GLY A 102 -0.88 -7.19 2.78
CA GLY A 102 0.35 -7.70 3.38
C GLY A 102 1.16 -6.60 4.05
N GLY A 103 1.36 -6.67 5.36
CA GLY A 103 2.11 -5.69 6.11
C GLY A 103 1.59 -4.26 5.89
N PHE A 104 2.42 -3.40 5.30
CA PHE A 104 2.08 -2.02 4.97
C PHE A 104 0.88 -1.88 4.02
N GLY A 105 0.63 -2.87 3.15
CA GLY A 105 -0.50 -2.85 2.21
C GLY A 105 -1.87 -2.75 2.89
N SER A 106 -1.99 -3.16 4.15
CA SER A 106 -3.23 -3.02 4.93
C SER A 106 -3.64 -1.55 5.11
N ALA A 107 -2.67 -0.62 5.19
CA ALA A 107 -2.96 0.80 5.26
C ALA A 107 -3.60 1.36 3.97
N ALA A 108 -3.18 0.84 2.82
CA ALA A 108 -3.72 1.25 1.53
C ALA A 108 -5.17 0.74 1.32
N LEU A 109 -5.53 -0.38 1.94
CA LEU A 109 -6.89 -0.91 1.90
C LEU A 109 -7.89 -0.04 2.66
N LEU A 110 -7.47 0.71 3.69
CA LEU A 110 -8.39 1.47 4.54
C LEU A 110 -9.30 2.40 3.72
N CYS A 111 -8.71 3.24 2.89
CA CYS A 111 -9.44 4.20 2.07
C CYS A 111 -10.37 3.51 1.05
N LEU A 112 -9.90 2.44 0.42
CA LEU A 112 -10.67 1.66 -0.55
C LEU A 112 -11.88 0.97 0.10
N MET A 113 -11.69 0.33 1.26
CA MET A 113 -12.77 -0.34 1.98
C MET A 113 -13.81 0.64 2.51
N LYS A 114 -13.38 1.83 2.92
CA LYS A 114 -14.28 2.92 3.33
C LYS A 114 -15.19 3.35 2.17
N GLU A 115 -14.63 3.58 0.98
CA GLU A 115 -15.41 3.92 -0.22
C GLU A 115 -16.36 2.77 -0.63
N LEU A 116 -15.89 1.51 -0.60
CA LEU A 116 -16.72 0.35 -0.92
C LEU A 116 -17.89 0.18 0.05
N ARG A 117 -17.66 0.40 1.35
CA ARG A 117 -18.73 0.41 2.36
C ARG A 117 -19.75 1.52 2.09
N GLU A 118 -19.32 2.74 1.74
CA GLU A 118 -20.22 3.83 1.38
C GLU A 118 -21.07 3.51 0.15
N ARG A 119 -20.54 2.70 -0.78
CA ARG A 119 -21.26 2.14 -1.93
C ARG A 119 -22.22 1.01 -1.57
N GLY A 120 -22.19 0.51 -0.33
CA GLY A 120 -23.03 -0.61 0.15
C GLY A 120 -22.54 -1.99 -0.30
N GLU A 121 -21.25 -2.12 -0.66
CA GLU A 121 -20.66 -3.40 -1.03
C GLU A 121 -20.40 -4.27 0.21
N LYS A 122 -20.52 -5.59 0.07
CA LYS A 122 -20.07 -6.53 1.09
C LYS A 122 -18.56 -6.63 1.07
N THR A 123 -17.92 -6.39 2.21
CA THR A 123 -16.45 -6.29 2.28
C THR A 123 -15.84 -7.23 3.31
N THR A 124 -14.75 -7.86 2.93
CA THR A 124 -13.87 -8.60 3.84
C THR A 124 -12.43 -8.13 3.64
N VAL A 125 -11.66 -7.99 4.71
CA VAL A 125 -10.21 -7.76 4.62
C VAL A 125 -9.48 -8.95 5.24
N ILE A 126 -8.52 -9.51 4.51
CA ILE A 126 -7.52 -10.45 5.01
C ILE A 126 -6.22 -9.65 5.20
N SER A 127 -5.90 -9.31 6.44
CA SER A 127 -4.70 -8.54 6.79
C SER A 127 -3.62 -9.46 7.36
N GLY A 128 -2.45 -9.45 6.74
CA GLY A 128 -1.35 -10.32 7.10
C GLY A 128 -0.07 -9.60 7.52
N ALA A 129 0.62 -10.17 8.49
CA ALA A 129 1.95 -9.74 8.92
C ALA A 129 2.78 -10.95 9.37
N ARG A 130 4.11 -10.77 9.54
CA ARG A 130 4.97 -11.83 10.08
C ARG A 130 4.59 -12.19 11.52
N ASP A 131 4.27 -11.20 12.32
CA ASP A 131 3.87 -11.34 13.71
C ASP A 131 2.90 -10.22 14.14
N LYS A 132 2.29 -10.38 15.29
CA LYS A 132 1.30 -9.44 15.85
C LYS A 132 1.83 -8.00 15.98
N SER A 133 3.12 -7.80 16.26
CA SER A 133 3.69 -6.47 16.49
C SER A 133 3.78 -5.62 15.21
N LEU A 134 3.64 -6.25 14.05
CA LEU A 134 3.68 -5.62 12.73
C LEU A 134 2.29 -5.41 12.12
N LEU A 135 1.22 -5.84 12.78
CA LEU A 135 -0.14 -5.52 12.36
C LEU A 135 -0.42 -4.04 12.56
N ILE A 136 -1.01 -3.41 11.55
CA ILE A 136 -1.34 -1.98 11.57
C ILE A 136 -2.81 -1.76 11.22
N LEU A 137 -3.43 -0.76 11.83
CA LEU A 137 -4.78 -0.28 11.54
C LEU A 137 -5.86 -1.38 11.59
N SER A 138 -5.64 -2.44 12.40
CA SER A 138 -6.60 -3.55 12.50
C SER A 138 -7.92 -3.10 13.12
N ASP A 139 -7.88 -2.21 14.10
CA ASP A 139 -9.09 -1.69 14.75
C ASP A 139 -9.87 -0.82 13.75
N GLU A 140 -9.18 0.10 13.07
CA GLU A 140 -9.78 0.98 12.07
C GLU A 140 -10.37 0.19 10.89
N LEU A 141 -9.68 -0.85 10.41
CA LEU A 141 -10.21 -1.74 9.37
C LEU A 141 -11.43 -2.50 9.87
N GLY A 142 -11.39 -3.05 11.09
CA GLY A 142 -12.51 -3.79 11.68
C GLY A 142 -13.78 -2.97 11.86
N GLU A 143 -13.65 -1.64 12.04
CA GLU A 143 -14.80 -0.73 12.13
C GLU A 143 -15.49 -0.46 10.79
N ILE A 144 -14.78 -0.64 9.67
CA ILE A 144 -15.28 -0.26 8.34
C ILE A 144 -15.63 -1.43 7.43
N VAL A 145 -15.18 -2.66 7.73
CA VAL A 145 -15.50 -3.84 6.91
C VAL A 145 -16.49 -4.76 7.60
N ASP A 146 -17.22 -5.57 6.82
CA ASP A 146 -18.16 -6.55 7.38
C ASP A 146 -17.43 -7.69 8.08
N ASN A 147 -16.24 -8.06 7.58
CA ASN A 147 -15.41 -9.08 8.18
C ASN A 147 -13.92 -8.75 8.07
N LEU A 148 -13.19 -8.88 9.18
CA LEU A 148 -11.73 -8.72 9.24
C LEU A 148 -11.08 -10.04 9.67
N GLU A 149 -10.24 -10.57 8.79
CA GLU A 149 -9.44 -11.77 9.00
C GLU A 149 -7.98 -11.39 9.23
N ILE A 150 -7.46 -11.69 10.40
CA ILE A 150 -6.05 -11.44 10.73
C ILE A 150 -5.25 -12.71 10.50
N CYS A 151 -4.11 -12.60 9.82
CA CYS A 151 -3.15 -13.68 9.59
C CYS A 151 -1.78 -13.27 10.13
N THR A 152 -1.10 -14.19 10.82
CA THR A 152 0.31 -14.01 11.19
C THR A 152 1.10 -15.27 10.87
N ASP A 153 2.29 -15.10 10.28
CA ASP A 153 3.12 -16.24 9.86
C ASP A 153 3.50 -17.12 11.05
N ASP A 154 3.77 -16.50 12.21
CA ASP A 154 4.14 -17.18 13.46
C ASP A 154 2.95 -17.68 14.28
N GLY A 155 1.72 -17.22 13.99
CA GLY A 155 0.51 -17.55 14.72
C GLY A 155 0.30 -16.75 16.02
N SER A 156 1.00 -15.62 16.17
CA SER A 156 0.87 -14.76 17.35
C SER A 156 -0.46 -14.01 17.41
N ALA A 157 -1.19 -13.91 16.29
CA ALA A 157 -2.56 -13.39 16.23
C ALA A 157 -3.33 -13.99 15.05
N GLY A 158 -4.62 -14.26 15.24
CA GLY A 158 -5.54 -14.73 14.21
C GLY A 158 -5.16 -16.09 13.60
N PHE A 159 -5.32 -16.21 12.29
CA PHE A 159 -4.95 -17.40 11.53
C PHE A 159 -3.41 -17.53 11.46
N LYS A 160 -2.89 -18.70 11.80
CA LYS A 160 -1.47 -19.01 11.63
C LYS A 160 -1.20 -19.45 10.21
N GLY A 161 -0.53 -18.65 9.42
CA GLY A 161 -0.20 -18.91 8.03
C GLY A 161 -0.26 -17.66 7.16
N PHE A 162 -0.15 -17.85 5.86
CA PHE A 162 -0.16 -16.75 4.90
C PHE A 162 -1.57 -16.30 4.53
N VAL A 163 -1.71 -15.04 4.14
CA VAL A 163 -2.97 -14.48 3.63
C VAL A 163 -3.56 -15.28 2.45
N THR A 164 -2.69 -15.87 1.63
CA THR A 164 -3.09 -16.71 0.49
C THR A 164 -3.71 -18.03 0.92
N GLU A 165 -3.25 -18.62 2.01
CA GLU A 165 -3.86 -19.85 2.57
C GLU A 165 -5.26 -19.55 3.11
N ARG A 166 -5.42 -18.38 3.77
CA ARG A 166 -6.74 -17.95 4.26
C ARG A 166 -7.69 -17.62 3.11
N LEU A 167 -7.17 -16.92 2.08
CA LEU A 167 -7.94 -16.66 0.85
C LEU A 167 -8.39 -17.97 0.16
N GLN A 168 -7.49 -18.96 0.06
CA GLN A 168 -7.81 -20.27 -0.52
C GLN A 168 -8.92 -20.97 0.29
N GLN A 169 -8.85 -20.97 1.62
CA GLN A 169 -9.91 -21.53 2.47
C GLN A 169 -11.25 -20.83 2.27
N MET A 170 -11.25 -19.50 2.06
CA MET A 170 -12.47 -18.75 1.77
C MET A 170 -13.06 -19.17 0.42
N ILE A 171 -12.25 -19.32 -0.60
CA ILE A 171 -12.66 -19.79 -1.94
C ILE A 171 -13.19 -21.20 -1.87
N ASP A 172 -12.48 -22.13 -1.21
CA ASP A 172 -12.86 -23.54 -1.09
C ASP A 172 -14.15 -23.72 -0.25
N GLY A 173 -14.42 -22.81 0.68
CA GLY A 173 -15.62 -22.81 1.51
C GLY A 173 -16.90 -22.47 0.76
N GLY A 174 -16.80 -21.85 -0.41
CA GLY A 174 -17.93 -21.43 -1.23
C GLY A 174 -18.80 -20.35 -0.56
N GLU A 175 -20.04 -20.23 -1.02
CA GLU A 175 -20.99 -19.28 -0.46
C GLU A 175 -21.30 -19.58 1.04
N PRO A 176 -21.52 -18.52 1.87
CA PRO A 176 -21.66 -17.08 1.50
C PRO A 176 -20.34 -16.29 1.50
N GLY A 177 -19.19 -16.93 1.65
CA GLY A 177 -17.88 -16.29 1.79
C GLY A 177 -17.09 -16.14 0.50
N TYR A 178 -17.56 -16.71 -0.62
CA TYR A 178 -16.86 -16.67 -1.90
C TYR A 178 -16.66 -15.24 -2.41
N PRO A 179 -15.43 -14.85 -2.81
CA PRO A 179 -15.17 -13.51 -3.34
C PRO A 179 -15.65 -13.36 -4.79
N ASP A 180 -16.36 -12.27 -5.09
CA ASP A 180 -16.65 -11.87 -6.46
C ASP A 180 -15.50 -11.08 -7.09
N HIS A 181 -14.71 -10.39 -6.25
CA HIS A 181 -13.52 -9.66 -6.66
C HIS A 181 -12.49 -9.59 -5.52
N VAL A 182 -11.22 -9.74 -5.85
CA VAL A 182 -10.11 -9.62 -4.90
C VAL A 182 -9.29 -8.39 -5.23
N ILE A 183 -8.90 -7.62 -4.20
CA ILE A 183 -7.94 -6.52 -4.30
C ILE A 183 -6.71 -6.89 -3.49
N SER A 184 -5.55 -7.00 -4.12
CA SER A 184 -4.31 -7.35 -3.43
C SER A 184 -3.35 -6.17 -3.36
N ILE A 185 -2.88 -5.84 -2.14
CA ILE A 185 -1.93 -4.75 -1.89
C ILE A 185 -0.87 -5.24 -0.89
N GLY A 186 0.38 -5.21 -1.29
CA GLY A 186 1.47 -5.64 -0.44
C GLY A 186 2.73 -6.01 -1.22
N PRO A 187 3.67 -6.75 -0.63
CA PRO A 187 4.89 -7.16 -1.32
C PRO A 187 4.61 -7.91 -2.64
N MET A 188 5.38 -7.63 -3.68
CA MET A 188 5.24 -8.27 -5.01
C MET A 188 5.14 -9.81 -4.94
N PRO A 189 5.94 -10.53 -4.11
CA PRO A 189 5.79 -11.99 -3.98
C PRO A 189 4.43 -12.42 -3.41
N MET A 190 3.84 -11.62 -2.50
CA MET A 190 2.52 -11.89 -1.95
C MET A 190 1.44 -11.68 -3.03
N MET A 191 1.48 -10.56 -3.74
CA MET A 191 0.51 -10.26 -4.82
C MET A 191 0.56 -11.31 -5.93
N ARG A 192 1.76 -11.79 -6.31
CA ARG A 192 1.93 -12.92 -7.22
C ARG A 192 1.30 -14.21 -6.69
N ALA A 193 1.39 -14.47 -5.38
CA ALA A 193 0.77 -15.66 -4.79
C ALA A 193 -0.76 -15.53 -4.74
N VAL A 194 -1.29 -14.34 -4.46
CA VAL A 194 -2.73 -14.03 -4.54
C VAL A 194 -3.23 -14.21 -5.98
N GLU A 195 -2.50 -13.69 -6.98
CA GLU A 195 -2.81 -13.87 -8.39
C GLU A 195 -2.98 -15.36 -8.75
N LYS A 196 -2.02 -16.20 -8.35
CA LYS A 196 -2.11 -17.66 -8.63
C LYS A 196 -3.33 -18.31 -7.99
N THR A 197 -3.66 -17.92 -6.76
CA THR A 197 -4.83 -18.43 -6.04
C THR A 197 -6.12 -18.03 -6.73
N THR A 198 -6.26 -16.76 -7.10
CA THR A 198 -7.47 -16.22 -7.76
C THR A 198 -7.61 -16.70 -9.19
N SER A 199 -6.51 -16.79 -9.95
CA SER A 199 -6.49 -17.29 -11.33
C SER A 199 -6.93 -18.76 -11.40
N ALA A 200 -6.45 -19.61 -10.48
CA ALA A 200 -6.87 -21.02 -10.40
C ALA A 200 -8.36 -21.20 -10.12
N ALA A 201 -8.97 -20.26 -9.39
CA ALA A 201 -10.39 -20.26 -9.03
C ALA A 201 -11.28 -19.48 -10.01
N GLY A 202 -10.69 -18.77 -10.98
CA GLY A 202 -11.42 -17.89 -11.90
C GLY A 202 -12.01 -16.64 -11.23
N VAL A 203 -11.46 -16.22 -10.09
CA VAL A 203 -11.89 -15.02 -9.35
C VAL A 203 -11.18 -13.80 -9.88
N PRO A 204 -11.86 -12.74 -10.34
CA PRO A 204 -11.25 -11.49 -10.75
C PRO A 204 -10.38 -10.89 -9.65
N CYS A 205 -9.18 -10.41 -10.00
CA CYS A 205 -8.24 -9.86 -9.04
C CYS A 205 -7.56 -8.59 -9.56
N THR A 206 -7.54 -7.55 -8.75
CA THR A 206 -6.81 -6.31 -9.00
C THR A 206 -5.62 -6.21 -8.05
N ALA A 207 -4.42 -5.98 -8.58
CA ALA A 207 -3.20 -5.76 -7.79
C ALA A 207 -2.76 -4.29 -7.83
N SER A 208 -2.39 -3.73 -6.67
CA SER A 208 -1.77 -2.40 -6.59
C SER A 208 -0.26 -2.53 -6.62
N LEU A 209 0.33 -2.22 -7.78
CA LEU A 209 1.77 -2.36 -8.00
C LEU A 209 2.53 -1.13 -7.48
N ASP A 210 3.64 -1.39 -6.79
CA ASP A 210 4.52 -0.40 -6.17
C ASP A 210 5.95 -0.40 -6.76
N PRO A 211 6.14 -0.31 -8.09
CA PRO A 211 7.46 -0.18 -8.66
C PRO A 211 8.11 1.14 -8.26
N LEU A 212 9.43 1.25 -8.48
CA LEU A 212 10.14 2.51 -8.26
C LEU A 212 9.47 3.67 -9.01
N MET A 213 9.08 4.71 -8.28
CA MET A 213 8.48 5.94 -8.84
C MET A 213 9.32 7.15 -8.42
N ILE A 214 9.67 8.01 -9.39
CA ILE A 214 10.52 9.20 -9.18
C ILE A 214 9.75 10.48 -9.45
N ASP A 215 9.17 10.64 -10.65
CA ASP A 215 8.46 11.85 -11.05
C ASP A 215 6.93 11.78 -10.87
N GLY A 216 6.34 10.59 -10.98
CA GLY A 216 4.90 10.39 -10.87
C GLY A 216 4.08 10.85 -12.07
N THR A 217 4.72 11.26 -13.18
CA THR A 217 4.07 11.87 -14.34
C THR A 217 4.22 11.05 -15.63
N GLY A 218 4.82 9.87 -15.54
CA GLY A 218 5.05 8.98 -16.69
C GLY A 218 6.28 9.33 -17.55
N MET A 219 7.02 10.39 -17.20
CA MET A 219 8.13 10.87 -18.03
C MET A 219 9.43 10.07 -17.85
N CYS A 220 9.78 9.69 -16.61
CA CYS A 220 11.06 9.04 -16.34
C CYS A 220 11.10 7.55 -16.68
N GLY A 221 9.94 6.89 -16.84
CA GLY A 221 9.83 5.47 -17.15
C GLY A 221 10.30 4.52 -16.05
N GLY A 222 10.61 5.03 -14.85
CA GLY A 222 11.07 4.22 -13.70
C GLY A 222 10.03 3.18 -13.27
N CYS A 223 8.76 3.56 -13.30
CA CYS A 223 7.63 2.76 -12.83
C CYS A 223 7.00 1.85 -13.88
N ARG A 224 7.71 1.56 -14.98
CA ARG A 224 7.15 0.68 -16.02
C ARG A 224 6.95 -0.74 -15.52
N VAL A 225 5.83 -1.32 -15.91
CA VAL A 225 5.41 -2.70 -15.66
C VAL A 225 4.84 -3.27 -16.95
N THR A 226 4.89 -4.59 -17.14
CA THR A 226 4.25 -5.25 -18.28
C THR A 226 2.91 -5.83 -17.85
N VAL A 227 1.84 -5.39 -18.53
CA VAL A 227 0.46 -5.81 -18.29
C VAL A 227 -0.20 -6.18 -19.60
N GLY A 228 -0.70 -7.40 -19.74
CA GLY A 228 -1.27 -7.91 -20.99
C GLY A 228 -0.28 -7.93 -22.15
N GLY A 229 1.02 -8.04 -21.88
CA GLY A 229 2.08 -7.97 -22.88
C GLY A 229 2.46 -6.56 -23.35
N GLU A 230 1.83 -5.51 -22.78
CA GLU A 230 2.12 -4.11 -23.07
C GLU A 230 2.82 -3.42 -21.90
N VAL A 231 3.71 -2.49 -22.22
CA VAL A 231 4.36 -1.64 -21.20
C VAL A 231 3.39 -0.58 -20.73
N ARG A 232 3.19 -0.52 -19.42
CA ARG A 232 2.39 0.48 -18.70
C ARG A 232 3.26 1.23 -17.70
N PHE A 233 2.83 2.42 -17.31
CA PHE A 233 3.50 3.22 -16.26
C PHE A 233 2.62 3.28 -15.02
N ALA A 234 3.00 2.58 -13.95
CA ALA A 234 2.17 2.46 -12.76
C ALA A 234 1.81 3.82 -12.12
N CYS A 235 2.58 4.87 -12.36
CA CYS A 235 2.28 6.19 -11.82
C CYS A 235 1.19 6.97 -12.58
N VAL A 236 0.83 6.57 -13.80
CA VAL A 236 -0.19 7.24 -14.63
C VAL A 236 -1.26 6.30 -15.15
N ASP A 237 -0.90 5.05 -15.50
CA ASP A 237 -1.86 4.03 -15.96
C ASP A 237 -2.40 3.15 -14.81
N GLY A 238 -1.79 3.26 -13.63
CA GLY A 238 -2.09 2.48 -12.43
C GLY A 238 -2.20 3.39 -11.19
N PRO A 239 -1.88 2.89 -10.01
CA PRO A 239 -1.10 1.67 -9.69
C PRO A 239 -1.89 0.35 -9.77
N PHE A 240 -3.19 0.39 -9.96
CA PHE A 240 -4.06 -0.78 -9.97
C PHE A 240 -4.18 -1.37 -11.38
N PHE A 241 -3.95 -2.69 -11.47
CA PHE A 241 -4.02 -3.43 -12.73
C PHE A 241 -4.73 -4.77 -12.52
N ASP A 242 -5.32 -5.30 -13.59
CA ASP A 242 -5.78 -6.69 -13.61
C ASP A 242 -4.60 -7.62 -13.30
N SER A 243 -4.65 -8.24 -12.14
CA SER A 243 -3.57 -9.07 -11.59
C SER A 243 -3.21 -10.24 -12.52
N HIS A 244 -4.20 -10.80 -13.23
CA HIS A 244 -4.00 -11.92 -14.14
C HIS A 244 -3.27 -11.54 -15.44
N GLN A 245 -3.11 -10.25 -15.71
CA GLN A 245 -2.39 -9.74 -16.87
C GLN A 245 -0.99 -9.21 -16.53
N VAL A 246 -0.64 -9.09 -15.23
CA VAL A 246 0.66 -8.57 -14.77
C VAL A 246 1.77 -9.60 -14.98
N ASP A 247 2.89 -9.19 -15.58
CA ASP A 247 4.14 -9.97 -15.55
C ASP A 247 4.82 -9.81 -14.18
N PHE A 248 4.41 -10.64 -13.22
CA PHE A 248 4.99 -10.63 -11.88
C PHE A 248 6.45 -11.10 -11.83
N ASP A 249 6.94 -11.88 -12.80
CA ASP A 249 8.35 -12.27 -12.85
C ASP A 249 9.23 -11.07 -13.17
N GLU A 250 8.82 -10.25 -14.16
CA GLU A 250 9.48 -8.98 -14.43
C GLU A 250 9.36 -8.03 -13.23
N ALA A 251 8.17 -7.83 -12.68
CA ALA A 251 7.91 -6.92 -11.56
C ALA A 251 8.78 -7.25 -10.33
N VAL A 252 8.86 -8.52 -9.94
CA VAL A 252 9.73 -9.01 -8.85
C VAL A 252 11.21 -8.82 -9.16
N SER A 253 11.63 -9.03 -10.41
CA SER A 253 13.02 -8.79 -10.83
C SER A 253 13.38 -7.31 -10.72
N ARG A 254 12.50 -6.43 -11.19
CA ARG A 254 12.70 -4.97 -11.17
C ARG A 254 12.68 -4.39 -9.76
N SER A 255 11.88 -4.91 -8.84
CA SER A 255 11.84 -4.44 -7.45
C SER A 255 13.17 -4.64 -6.71
N LYS A 256 14.07 -5.47 -7.22
CA LYS A 256 15.40 -5.73 -6.65
C LYS A 256 16.54 -4.90 -7.26
N MET A 257 16.24 -4.06 -8.26
CA MET A 257 17.24 -3.40 -9.10
C MET A 257 18.20 -2.47 -8.32
N TYR A 258 17.73 -1.80 -7.29
CA TYR A 258 18.49 -0.80 -6.53
C TYR A 258 18.74 -1.16 -5.06
N VAL A 259 18.52 -2.42 -4.68
CA VAL A 259 18.68 -2.88 -3.26
C VAL A 259 20.08 -2.59 -2.70
N LYS A 260 21.12 -2.69 -3.52
CA LYS A 260 22.51 -2.42 -3.08
C LYS A 260 22.72 -0.93 -2.82
N GLU A 261 22.24 -0.09 -3.73
CA GLU A 261 22.33 1.37 -3.65
C GLU A 261 21.53 1.91 -2.45
N GLU A 262 20.36 1.36 -2.21
CA GLU A 262 19.53 1.66 -1.05
C GLU A 262 20.21 1.28 0.28
N GLN A 263 20.86 0.11 0.32
CA GLN A 263 21.65 -0.31 1.48
C GLN A 263 22.82 0.64 1.75
N GLN A 264 23.56 1.02 0.71
CA GLN A 264 24.66 1.97 0.82
C GLN A 264 24.18 3.34 1.31
N ALA A 265 23.08 3.85 0.75
CA ALA A 265 22.49 5.12 1.19
C ALA A 265 22.08 5.08 2.66
N ALA A 266 21.49 3.98 3.12
CA ALA A 266 21.10 3.79 4.51
C ALA A 266 22.31 3.67 5.47
N GLU A 267 23.43 3.11 5.01
CA GLU A 267 24.69 3.04 5.78
C GLU A 267 25.35 4.41 5.90
N CYS A 268 25.43 5.17 4.80
CA CYS A 268 25.97 6.53 4.80
C CYS A 268 25.17 7.45 5.75
N GLN A 269 23.85 7.34 5.74
CA GLN A 269 23.00 8.12 6.65
C GLN A 269 23.28 7.78 8.12
N ARG A 270 23.39 6.48 8.46
CA ARG A 270 23.72 6.06 9.84
C ARG A 270 25.07 6.58 10.31
N ALA A 271 26.08 6.57 9.44
CA ALA A 271 27.40 7.11 9.77
C ALA A 271 27.35 8.63 10.03
N ALA A 272 26.64 9.38 9.17
CA ALA A 272 26.49 10.82 9.35
C ALA A 272 25.80 11.19 10.67
N HIS A 273 24.72 10.46 11.05
CA HIS A 273 24.06 10.68 12.35
C HIS A 273 24.96 10.36 13.56
N GLN A 274 25.86 9.39 13.45
CA GLN A 274 26.81 9.07 14.53
C GLN A 274 27.87 10.16 14.69
N GLU A 275 28.30 10.80 13.59
CA GLU A 275 29.24 11.91 13.60
C GLU A 275 28.60 13.20 14.17
N GLU A 276 27.32 13.46 13.87
CA GLU A 276 26.58 14.62 14.43
C GLU A 276 26.27 14.48 15.94
N ALA A 277 26.22 13.25 16.45
CA ALA A 277 25.92 12.94 17.86
C ALA A 277 27.16 12.83 18.76
N ALA A 278 28.39 12.86 18.19
CA ALA A 278 29.68 12.74 18.90
C ALA A 278 30.33 14.10 19.12
#